data_be753ba854cd4423a58c9983d1d88eef
#
_entry.id   be753ba854cd4423a58c9983d1d88eef
#
_cell.length_a   1.000
_cell.length_b   1.000
_cell.length_c   1.000
_cell.angle_alpha   90.00
_cell.angle_beta   90.00
_cell.angle_gamma   90.00
#
_symmetry.space_group_name_H-M   'P 1'
#
loop_
_entity.id
_entity.type
_entity.pdbx_description
1 polymer ?
#
loop_
_entity_poly.entity_id
_entity_poly.type
_entity_poly.pdbx_seq_one_letter_code
_entity_poly.pdbx_strand_id
1 'polypeptide(L)'
;MLQDQTNPTAHEPDAVVFAHSTEEVAALLKHCHAHHIPVTAFGAGTSLEGHVTPVQGGISLDLSQMNQILAVHDADLDVRVQAGVTRRQLNGELRDRGLFFPVDPGADCTIGGMCATRASGTNAVRYGTMRENVLGLRAVLADGTIVDTGGRVRKSSTGYDLTRLLIGSEGTLGIITEIQLRLFGVPEATGAAICQFTSVAGAVSSVIEIIQSGIPVARIEFVDAAQMAASIAYSKLTAMQALPTLLFEFHGSEASVAEQAQQAEAITTGYGGAAFAFATAAEDRNRLWQARHDAFWAARASRPGYAVFTTDTIVPISRGHVGDGNFHVMILFPDTPEAAARAWALDREIVAQALDLGGAASGEHGVGLGKREFLRREHGAPALAMMRAIKTALDPRGILNPGKILLDAPTSDG
;
A
#
# COMPACT_ATOMS: atom_id res chain seq x y z
N MET A 1 -2.14 -13.95 11.25
CA MET A 1 -1.19 -12.82 11.31
C MET A 1 -0.14 -13.08 10.25
N LEU A 2 0.02 -12.20 9.29
CA LEU A 2 1.24 -12.15 8.50
C LEU A 2 2.32 -11.67 9.47
N GLN A 3 3.24 -12.54 9.83
CA GLN A 3 4.38 -12.15 10.65
C GLN A 3 5.20 -11.13 9.87
N ASP A 4 5.71 -10.13 10.58
CA ASP A 4 6.72 -9.23 10.08
C ASP A 4 7.83 -10.05 9.41
N GLN A 5 7.91 -9.94 8.09
CA GLN A 5 8.82 -10.77 7.30
C GLN A 5 10.26 -10.27 7.38
N THR A 6 10.47 -9.03 7.84
CA THR A 6 11.75 -8.34 7.79
C THR A 6 12.54 -8.37 9.08
N ASN A 7 11.90 -8.69 10.21
CA ASN A 7 12.57 -8.79 11.50
C ASN A 7 12.07 -10.00 12.30
N PRO A 8 12.77 -11.15 12.22
CA PRO A 8 12.40 -12.35 12.98
C PRO A 8 12.67 -12.20 14.49
N THR A 9 13.39 -11.16 14.92
CA THR A 9 13.63 -10.91 16.34
C THR A 9 12.40 -10.28 16.96
N ALA A 10 11.79 -10.96 17.91
CA ALA A 10 10.70 -10.41 18.70
C ALA A 10 11.21 -9.24 19.56
N HIS A 11 10.61 -8.08 19.40
CA HIS A 11 10.81 -6.94 20.27
C HIS A 11 9.49 -6.65 20.96
N GLU A 12 9.50 -6.58 22.28
CA GLU A 12 8.33 -6.27 23.09
C GLU A 12 8.38 -4.81 23.55
N PRO A 13 7.25 -4.08 23.55
CA PRO A 13 7.18 -2.78 24.18
C PRO A 13 7.18 -2.94 25.71
N ASP A 14 7.63 -1.92 26.44
CA ASP A 14 7.54 -1.90 27.90
C ASP A 14 6.09 -1.76 28.39
N ALA A 15 5.24 -1.08 27.59
CA ALA A 15 3.82 -0.92 27.84
C ALA A 15 3.02 -0.75 26.55
N VAL A 16 1.72 -1.11 26.61
CA VAL A 16 0.73 -0.81 25.56
C VAL A 16 -0.28 0.19 26.11
N VAL A 17 -0.52 1.26 25.33
CA VAL A 17 -1.52 2.28 25.67
C VAL A 17 -2.56 2.34 24.57
N PHE A 18 -3.84 2.21 24.90
CA PHE A 18 -4.97 2.39 24.00
C PHE A 18 -5.48 3.82 24.10
N ALA A 19 -5.39 4.60 23.03
CA ALA A 19 -5.88 5.97 22.99
C ALA A 19 -7.30 6.03 22.39
N HIS A 20 -8.12 6.96 22.92
CA HIS A 20 -9.50 7.20 22.47
C HIS A 20 -9.67 8.60 21.85
N SER A 21 -8.74 9.52 22.08
CA SER A 21 -8.81 10.89 21.58
C SER A 21 -7.44 11.45 21.19
N THR A 22 -7.45 12.50 20.37
CA THR A 22 -6.24 13.26 20.02
C THR A 22 -5.57 13.88 21.25
N GLU A 23 -6.37 14.33 22.20
CA GLU A 23 -5.93 14.95 23.45
C GLU A 23 -5.20 13.94 24.36
N GLU A 24 -5.66 12.69 24.41
CA GLU A 24 -4.95 11.62 25.14
C GLU A 24 -3.61 11.30 24.49
N VAL A 25 -3.55 11.22 23.15
CA VAL A 25 -2.31 11.06 22.40
C VAL A 25 -1.34 12.23 22.70
N ALA A 26 -1.83 13.47 22.71
CA ALA A 26 -1.04 14.65 23.00
C ALA A 26 -0.47 14.65 24.43
N ALA A 27 -1.29 14.29 25.42
CA ALA A 27 -0.86 14.18 26.81
C ALA A 27 0.22 13.08 26.97
N LEU A 28 0.03 11.93 26.35
CA LEU A 28 0.99 10.83 26.35
C LEU A 28 2.32 11.26 25.71
N LEU A 29 2.29 11.82 24.49
CA LEU A 29 3.50 12.24 23.78
C LEU A 29 4.27 13.32 24.54
N LYS A 30 3.55 14.28 25.14
CA LYS A 30 4.17 15.30 25.99
C LYS A 30 4.95 14.67 27.16
N HIS A 31 4.37 13.65 27.80
CA HIS A 31 5.02 12.91 28.88
C HIS A 31 6.24 12.13 28.36
N CYS A 32 6.06 11.37 27.27
CA CYS A 32 7.13 10.59 26.65
C CYS A 32 8.28 11.47 26.18
N HIS A 33 7.96 12.63 25.60
CA HIS A 33 8.96 13.61 25.20
C HIS A 33 9.77 14.10 26.39
N ALA A 34 9.12 14.47 27.52
CA ALA A 34 9.81 14.95 28.72
C ALA A 34 10.79 13.91 29.28
N HIS A 35 10.46 12.62 29.19
CA HIS A 35 11.21 11.51 29.79
C HIS A 35 12.01 10.67 28.78
N HIS A 36 12.11 11.07 27.50
CA HIS A 36 12.81 10.34 26.44
C HIS A 36 12.30 8.89 26.24
N ILE A 37 10.99 8.66 26.42
CA ILE A 37 10.38 7.34 26.26
C ILE A 37 10.03 7.13 24.78
N PRO A 38 10.54 6.07 24.12
CA PRO A 38 10.17 5.74 22.75
C PRO A 38 8.68 5.43 22.59
N VAL A 39 8.09 5.86 21.48
CA VAL A 39 6.67 5.58 21.14
C VAL A 39 6.58 5.03 19.74
N THR A 40 6.00 3.85 19.61
CA THR A 40 5.69 3.21 18.33
C THR A 40 4.18 3.16 18.16
N ALA A 41 3.65 3.84 17.14
CA ALA A 41 2.21 3.80 16.84
C ALA A 41 1.81 2.45 16.26
N PHE A 42 0.64 1.97 16.68
CA PHE A 42 0.05 0.71 16.24
C PHE A 42 -1.38 0.93 15.74
N GLY A 43 -1.76 0.30 14.65
CA GLY A 43 -3.11 0.27 14.11
C GLY A 43 -3.60 -1.17 13.97
N ALA A 44 -3.75 -1.68 12.73
CA ALA A 44 -4.13 -3.07 12.47
C ALA A 44 -2.94 -4.07 12.48
N GLY A 45 -1.69 -3.59 12.54
CA GLY A 45 -0.50 -4.43 12.53
C GLY A 45 -0.30 -5.25 11.24
N THR A 46 -0.79 -4.73 10.11
CA THR A 46 -0.78 -5.43 8.80
C THR A 46 0.42 -5.10 7.93
N SER A 47 1.26 -4.17 8.34
CA SER A 47 2.48 -3.79 7.61
C SER A 47 3.54 -4.91 7.63
N LEU A 48 4.38 -4.97 6.58
CA LEU A 48 5.29 -6.10 6.33
C LEU A 48 6.77 -5.76 6.55
N GLU A 49 7.13 -4.47 6.69
CA GLU A 49 8.53 -4.02 6.76
C GLU A 49 8.99 -3.64 8.19
N GLY A 50 8.34 -4.16 9.23
CA GLY A 50 8.74 -3.93 10.62
C GLY A 50 8.35 -2.57 11.20
N HIS A 51 7.35 -1.90 10.64
CA HIS A 51 6.94 -0.56 11.05
C HIS A 51 6.51 -0.46 12.51
N VAL A 52 5.80 -1.48 13.00
CA VAL A 52 5.21 -1.52 14.35
C VAL A 52 6.08 -2.24 15.38
N THR A 53 7.29 -2.64 14.99
CA THR A 53 8.24 -3.33 15.87
C THR A 53 8.95 -2.32 16.78
N PRO A 54 8.78 -2.35 18.12
CA PRO A 54 9.35 -1.37 19.03
C PRO A 54 10.82 -1.71 19.35
N VAL A 55 11.73 -1.48 18.39
CA VAL A 55 13.14 -1.88 18.47
C VAL A 55 13.93 -1.28 19.64
N GLN A 56 13.39 -0.25 20.28
CA GLN A 56 13.98 0.39 21.47
C GLN A 56 13.04 0.27 22.69
N GLY A 57 12.11 -0.71 22.71
CA GLY A 57 11.13 -0.83 23.77
C GLY A 57 10.18 0.36 23.81
N GLY A 58 9.90 0.90 24.98
CA GLY A 58 9.02 2.04 25.19
C GLY A 58 7.54 1.69 25.07
N ILE A 59 6.74 2.60 24.55
CA ILE A 59 5.29 2.48 24.47
C ILE A 59 4.83 2.08 23.07
N SER A 60 4.05 1.00 22.96
CA SER A 60 3.21 0.74 21.79
C SER A 60 1.89 1.49 21.97
N LEU A 61 1.68 2.53 21.15
CA LEU A 61 0.47 3.36 21.18
C LEU A 61 -0.57 2.81 20.21
N ASP A 62 -1.54 2.09 20.72
CA ASP A 62 -2.63 1.48 19.95
C ASP A 62 -3.74 2.50 19.69
N LEU A 63 -3.99 2.80 18.42
CA LEU A 63 -5.01 3.74 17.95
C LEU A 63 -6.31 3.05 17.50
N SER A 64 -6.43 1.73 17.65
CA SER A 64 -7.60 0.98 17.19
C SER A 64 -8.92 1.40 17.84
N GLN A 65 -8.85 1.97 19.06
CA GLN A 65 -10.02 2.51 19.77
C GLN A 65 -10.47 3.89 19.25
N MET A 66 -9.64 4.57 18.45
CA MET A 66 -10.01 5.80 17.74
C MET A 66 -10.69 5.46 16.40
N ASN A 67 -11.89 4.88 16.47
CA ASN A 67 -12.55 4.22 15.33
C ASN A 67 -13.87 4.87 14.92
N GLN A 68 -14.05 6.17 15.18
CA GLN A 68 -15.26 6.91 14.83
C GLN A 68 -15.17 7.54 13.46
N ILE A 69 -16.26 7.45 12.66
CA ILE A 69 -16.50 8.27 11.47
C ILE A 69 -17.12 9.57 11.97
N LEU A 70 -16.35 10.66 11.93
CA LEU A 70 -16.71 11.93 12.59
C LEU A 70 -17.71 12.75 11.79
N ALA A 71 -17.57 12.79 10.47
CA ALA A 71 -18.48 13.52 9.58
C ALA A 71 -18.38 12.98 8.15
N VAL A 72 -19.53 12.83 7.48
CA VAL A 72 -19.62 12.53 6.04
C VAL A 72 -20.27 13.71 5.35
N HIS A 73 -19.63 14.25 4.32
CA HIS A 73 -20.12 15.39 3.55
C HIS A 73 -20.40 14.94 2.11
N ASP A 74 -21.60 14.41 1.90
CA ASP A 74 -21.99 13.76 0.64
C ASP A 74 -21.86 14.71 -0.56
N ALA A 75 -22.28 15.97 -0.40
CA ALA A 75 -22.23 16.97 -1.47
C ALA A 75 -20.81 17.40 -1.86
N ASP A 76 -19.87 17.33 -0.93
CA ASP A 76 -18.46 17.72 -1.14
C ASP A 76 -17.56 16.49 -1.47
N LEU A 77 -18.13 15.28 -1.37
CA LEU A 77 -17.43 14.02 -1.59
C LEU A 77 -16.20 13.90 -0.67
N ASP A 78 -16.40 14.13 0.61
CA ASP A 78 -15.35 13.99 1.62
C ASP A 78 -15.88 13.40 2.93
N VAL A 79 -14.99 12.82 3.72
CA VAL A 79 -15.29 12.22 5.02
C VAL A 79 -14.16 12.49 6.00
N ARG A 80 -14.49 12.80 7.26
CA ARG A 80 -13.53 12.87 8.36
C ARG A 80 -13.66 11.65 9.25
N VAL A 81 -12.55 10.98 9.47
CA VAL A 81 -12.47 9.74 10.28
C VAL A 81 -11.33 9.81 11.27
N GLN A 82 -11.46 9.06 12.37
CA GLN A 82 -10.35 8.78 13.28
C GLN A 82 -9.42 7.71 12.70
N ALA A 83 -8.17 7.69 13.17
CA ALA A 83 -7.10 6.86 12.62
C ALA A 83 -7.35 5.34 12.69
N GLY A 84 -8.08 4.87 13.68
CA GLY A 84 -8.42 3.46 13.90
C GLY A 84 -9.60 2.94 13.07
N VAL A 85 -10.31 3.80 12.33
CA VAL A 85 -11.36 3.36 11.40
C VAL A 85 -10.73 2.44 10.35
N THR A 86 -11.32 1.25 10.10
CA THR A 86 -10.83 0.38 9.04
C THR A 86 -11.46 0.75 7.69
N ARG A 87 -10.77 0.40 6.59
CA ARG A 87 -11.30 0.59 5.24
C ARG A 87 -12.66 -0.09 5.06
N ARG A 88 -12.81 -1.31 5.61
CA ARG A 88 -14.05 -2.08 5.51
C ARG A 88 -15.19 -1.39 6.26
N GLN A 89 -14.92 -0.91 7.47
CA GLN A 89 -15.89 -0.14 8.27
C GLN A 89 -16.33 1.11 7.50
N LEU A 90 -15.39 1.88 6.97
CA LEU A 90 -15.67 3.10 6.21
C LEU A 90 -16.55 2.81 4.99
N ASN A 91 -16.17 1.87 4.14
CA ASN A 91 -16.95 1.54 2.94
C ASN A 91 -18.30 0.88 3.27
N GLY A 92 -18.43 0.24 4.43
CA GLY A 92 -19.72 -0.25 4.94
C GLY A 92 -20.69 0.90 5.22
N GLU A 93 -20.22 1.96 5.90
CA GLU A 93 -21.02 3.16 6.19
C GLU A 93 -21.38 3.97 4.92
N LEU A 94 -20.45 4.03 3.96
CA LEU A 94 -20.64 4.83 2.74
C LEU A 94 -21.57 4.18 1.72
N ARG A 95 -21.78 2.86 1.79
CA ARG A 95 -22.53 2.07 0.81
C ARG A 95 -23.93 2.65 0.52
N ASP A 96 -24.67 2.93 1.57
CA ASP A 96 -26.07 3.39 1.45
C ASP A 96 -26.18 4.86 1.00
N ARG A 97 -25.04 5.54 0.91
CA ARG A 97 -24.91 6.92 0.41
C ARG A 97 -24.53 6.97 -1.08
N GLY A 98 -24.31 5.81 -1.72
CA GLY A 98 -23.80 5.74 -3.08
C GLY A 98 -22.36 6.25 -3.24
N LEU A 99 -21.58 6.22 -2.16
CA LEU A 99 -20.20 6.68 -2.10
C LEU A 99 -19.24 5.55 -1.73
N PHE A 100 -17.96 5.69 -2.06
CA PHE A 100 -16.91 4.78 -1.62
C PHE A 100 -15.56 5.46 -1.49
N PHE A 101 -14.70 4.86 -0.67
CA PHE A 101 -13.29 5.18 -0.56
C PHE A 101 -12.49 4.16 -1.38
N PRO A 102 -11.68 4.61 -2.39
CA PRO A 102 -11.17 3.71 -3.43
C PRO A 102 -9.88 2.97 -3.08
N VAL A 103 -9.07 3.46 -2.12
CA VAL A 103 -7.77 2.83 -1.83
C VAL A 103 -7.98 1.48 -1.15
N ASP A 104 -7.49 0.40 -1.78
CA ASP A 104 -7.86 -0.98 -1.47
C ASP A 104 -6.67 -1.93 -1.24
N PRO A 105 -5.81 -1.67 -0.24
CA PRO A 105 -4.75 -2.62 0.11
C PRO A 105 -5.32 -4.01 0.41
N GLY A 106 -4.50 -5.04 0.23
CA GLY A 106 -4.93 -6.44 0.35
C GLY A 106 -5.44 -6.85 1.74
N ALA A 107 -5.01 -6.17 2.79
CA ALA A 107 -5.46 -6.39 4.17
C ALA A 107 -6.56 -5.39 4.59
N ASP A 108 -7.32 -5.72 5.65
CA ASP A 108 -8.22 -4.76 6.28
C ASP A 108 -7.44 -3.86 7.25
N CYS A 109 -6.88 -2.81 6.68
CA CYS A 109 -6.02 -1.85 7.37
C CYS A 109 -6.82 -0.74 8.05
N THR A 110 -6.25 -0.13 9.09
CA THR A 110 -6.77 1.14 9.63
C THR A 110 -6.38 2.30 8.70
N ILE A 111 -7.25 3.29 8.57
CA ILE A 111 -7.02 4.48 7.73
C ILE A 111 -5.76 5.24 8.17
N GLY A 112 -5.51 5.35 9.49
CA GLY A 112 -4.28 5.94 10.01
C GLY A 112 -3.02 5.17 9.60
N GLY A 113 -3.06 3.83 9.65
CA GLY A 113 -1.98 2.96 9.18
C GLY A 113 -1.75 3.12 7.68
N MET A 114 -2.82 3.17 6.87
CA MET A 114 -2.73 3.42 5.43
C MET A 114 -2.09 4.78 5.12
N CYS A 115 -2.42 5.83 5.88
CA CYS A 115 -1.75 7.13 5.76
C CYS A 115 -0.27 7.03 6.11
N ALA A 116 0.05 6.38 7.22
CA ALA A 116 1.42 6.29 7.73
C ALA A 116 2.37 5.58 6.76
N THR A 117 1.89 4.56 6.03
CA THR A 117 2.69 3.81 5.04
C THR A 117 2.53 4.31 3.60
N ARG A 118 1.68 5.32 3.36
CA ARG A 118 1.31 5.78 2.00
C ARG A 118 0.73 4.63 1.16
N ALA A 119 -0.16 3.85 1.75
CA ALA A 119 -0.72 2.65 1.14
C ALA A 119 -1.34 2.91 -0.24
N SER A 120 -1.25 1.89 -1.07
CA SER A 120 -1.82 1.80 -2.40
C SER A 120 -2.85 0.66 -2.46
N GLY A 121 -3.13 0.15 -3.65
CA GLY A 121 -4.01 -0.97 -3.93
C GLY A 121 -4.31 -1.09 -5.41
N THR A 122 -5.13 -2.07 -5.77
CA THR A 122 -5.40 -2.38 -7.18
C THR A 122 -6.15 -1.26 -7.93
N ASN A 123 -6.88 -0.42 -7.19
CA ASN A 123 -7.59 0.74 -7.73
C ASN A 123 -6.68 1.96 -7.99
N ALA A 124 -5.39 1.91 -7.64
CA ALA A 124 -4.48 3.06 -7.70
C ALA A 124 -4.31 3.60 -9.13
N VAL A 125 -4.37 2.73 -10.14
CA VAL A 125 -4.28 3.12 -11.56
C VAL A 125 -5.30 4.20 -11.93
N ARG A 126 -6.52 4.13 -11.39
CA ARG A 126 -7.58 5.11 -11.68
C ARG A 126 -7.72 6.17 -10.61
N TYR A 127 -7.68 5.76 -9.36
CA TYR A 127 -8.09 6.62 -8.24
C TYR A 127 -6.91 7.19 -7.45
N GLY A 128 -5.69 6.73 -7.73
CA GLY A 128 -4.51 7.10 -6.95
C GLY A 128 -4.42 6.35 -5.61
N THR A 129 -3.39 6.69 -4.86
CA THR A 129 -3.05 6.09 -3.56
C THR A 129 -3.58 6.93 -2.40
N MET A 130 -3.17 6.64 -1.17
CA MET A 130 -3.42 7.52 -0.02
C MET A 130 -2.90 8.94 -0.24
N ARG A 131 -1.81 9.11 -1.00
CA ARG A 131 -1.23 10.42 -1.30
C ARG A 131 -2.22 11.35 -2.00
N GLU A 132 -3.00 10.85 -2.95
CA GLU A 132 -3.96 11.62 -3.74
C GLU A 132 -5.32 11.75 -3.03
N ASN A 133 -5.64 10.81 -2.14
CA ASN A 133 -6.96 10.69 -1.54
C ASN A 133 -7.09 11.26 -0.13
N VAL A 134 -5.99 11.69 0.49
CA VAL A 134 -6.03 12.42 1.77
C VAL A 134 -6.01 13.92 1.50
N LEU A 135 -7.03 14.63 2.00
CA LEU A 135 -7.18 16.07 1.86
C LEU A 135 -6.53 16.85 3.01
N GLY A 136 -6.51 16.27 4.20
CA GLY A 136 -5.92 16.86 5.40
C GLY A 136 -5.79 15.85 6.53
N LEU A 137 -4.99 16.20 7.51
CA LEU A 137 -4.70 15.36 8.68
C LEU A 137 -4.76 16.20 9.95
N ARG A 138 -5.19 15.57 11.06
CA ARG A 138 -4.85 15.99 12.41
C ARG A 138 -3.81 15.03 12.94
N ALA A 139 -2.71 15.57 13.44
CA ALA A 139 -1.59 14.80 13.97
C ALA A 139 -1.05 15.42 15.25
N VAL A 140 -0.35 14.61 16.04
CA VAL A 140 0.33 15.05 17.26
C VAL A 140 1.82 14.90 17.07
N LEU A 141 2.57 16.00 17.26
CA LEU A 141 4.03 16.02 17.19
C LEU A 141 4.67 15.43 18.45
N ALA A 142 5.98 15.22 18.42
CA ALA A 142 6.72 14.59 19.50
C ALA A 142 6.55 15.27 20.88
N ASP A 143 6.41 16.58 20.91
CA ASP A 143 6.25 17.39 22.12
C ASP A 143 4.80 17.46 22.64
N GLY A 144 3.86 16.78 21.97
CA GLY A 144 2.44 16.80 22.26
C GLY A 144 1.66 17.92 21.56
N THR A 145 2.30 18.71 20.69
CA THR A 145 1.62 19.76 19.92
C THR A 145 0.67 19.13 18.91
N ILE A 146 -0.62 19.54 18.95
CA ILE A 146 -1.62 19.11 17.96
C ILE A 146 -1.53 20.03 16.75
N VAL A 147 -1.47 19.45 15.55
CA VAL A 147 -1.42 20.18 14.29
C VAL A 147 -2.49 19.69 13.34
N ASP A 148 -3.15 20.63 12.65
CA ASP A 148 -4.03 20.33 11.53
C ASP A 148 -3.31 20.72 10.23
N THR A 149 -3.30 19.82 9.24
CA THR A 149 -2.69 20.03 7.93
C THR A 149 -3.72 19.91 6.83
N GLY A 150 -3.69 20.78 5.83
CA GLY A 150 -4.68 20.75 4.75
C GLY A 150 -6.08 21.14 5.23
N GLY A 151 -7.10 20.51 4.65
CA GLY A 151 -8.50 20.79 4.95
C GLY A 151 -9.42 20.01 4.03
N ARG A 152 -10.68 20.49 3.84
CA ARG A 152 -11.69 19.82 3.01
C ARG A 152 -11.58 20.15 1.51
N VAL A 153 -10.72 21.09 1.15
CA VAL A 153 -10.58 21.53 -0.25
C VAL A 153 -9.65 20.60 -1.03
N ARG A 154 -9.96 20.37 -2.29
CA ARG A 154 -9.20 19.46 -3.15
C ARG A 154 -7.85 20.01 -3.61
N LYS A 155 -7.64 21.31 -3.50
CA LYS A 155 -6.38 21.98 -3.86
C LYS A 155 -6.17 23.22 -3.00
N SER A 156 -4.90 23.47 -2.65
CA SER A 156 -4.45 24.68 -2.02
C SER A 156 -3.02 24.97 -2.47
N SER A 157 -2.70 26.24 -2.66
CA SER A 157 -1.32 26.72 -2.92
C SER A 157 -0.78 27.54 -1.75
N THR A 158 -1.37 27.43 -0.56
CA THR A 158 -1.02 28.21 0.63
C THR A 158 -0.04 27.46 1.49
N GLY A 159 1.24 27.81 1.39
CA GLY A 159 2.33 27.24 2.20
C GLY A 159 2.82 25.87 1.72
N TYR A 160 3.62 25.21 2.55
CA TYR A 160 4.14 23.88 2.29
C TYR A 160 3.04 22.81 2.44
N ASP A 161 3.13 21.74 1.65
CA ASP A 161 2.22 20.59 1.76
C ASP A 161 2.60 19.67 2.93
N LEU A 162 2.20 20.07 4.13
CA LEU A 162 2.46 19.29 5.34
C LEU A 162 1.66 17.99 5.39
N THR A 163 0.53 17.93 4.69
CA THR A 163 -0.27 16.70 4.59
C THR A 163 0.56 15.61 3.92
N ARG A 164 1.20 15.91 2.75
CA ARG A 164 2.03 14.93 2.03
C ARG A 164 3.34 14.63 2.74
N LEU A 165 3.82 15.53 3.60
CA LEU A 165 4.99 15.27 4.45
C LEU A 165 4.69 14.19 5.50
N LEU A 166 3.51 14.21 6.11
CA LEU A 166 3.11 13.23 7.13
C LEU A 166 2.66 11.90 6.54
N ILE A 167 2.10 11.91 5.30
CA ILE A 167 1.74 10.67 4.58
C ILE A 167 3.02 9.91 4.19
N GLY A 168 3.15 8.67 4.66
CA GLY A 168 4.34 7.85 4.46
C GLY A 168 5.46 8.14 5.44
N SER A 169 5.18 8.87 6.52
CA SER A 169 6.16 9.13 7.59
C SER A 169 6.31 7.97 8.59
N GLU A 170 5.48 6.95 8.51
CA GLU A 170 5.56 5.72 9.32
C GLU A 170 5.58 5.99 10.83
N GLY A 171 4.87 7.05 11.27
CA GLY A 171 4.85 7.47 12.67
C GLY A 171 6.16 8.08 13.18
N THR A 172 7.11 8.42 12.30
CA THR A 172 8.40 9.00 12.70
C THR A 172 8.39 10.53 12.82
N LEU A 173 7.43 11.22 12.19
CA LEU A 173 7.32 12.68 12.19
C LEU A 173 6.15 13.21 13.05
N GLY A 174 5.21 12.34 13.38
CA GLY A 174 4.02 12.64 14.17
C GLY A 174 3.07 11.46 14.19
N ILE A 175 2.14 11.45 15.13
CA ILE A 175 1.09 10.43 15.26
C ILE A 175 -0.19 10.97 14.63
N ILE A 176 -0.64 10.36 13.54
CA ILE A 176 -1.87 10.72 12.84
C ILE A 176 -3.07 10.23 13.65
N THR A 177 -3.99 11.14 14.00
CA THR A 177 -5.16 10.84 14.83
C THR A 177 -6.48 10.99 14.10
N GLU A 178 -6.59 11.94 13.15
CA GLU A 178 -7.78 12.09 12.31
C GLU A 178 -7.40 12.38 10.87
N ILE A 179 -8.23 11.93 9.95
CA ILE A 179 -7.96 12.01 8.52
C ILE A 179 -9.18 12.55 7.78
N GLN A 180 -8.95 13.55 6.92
CA GLN A 180 -9.92 14.04 5.96
C GLN A 180 -9.67 13.36 4.61
N LEU A 181 -10.62 12.54 4.14
CA LEU A 181 -10.50 11.73 2.94
C LEU A 181 -11.40 12.25 1.82
N ARG A 182 -10.92 12.10 0.59
CA ARG A 182 -11.71 12.26 -0.63
C ARG A 182 -12.53 11.00 -0.89
N LEU A 183 -13.78 11.19 -1.28
CA LEU A 183 -14.69 10.12 -1.68
C LEU A 183 -15.00 10.19 -3.19
N PHE A 184 -15.55 9.10 -3.69
CA PHE A 184 -16.03 8.96 -5.07
C PHE A 184 -17.43 8.37 -5.08
N GLY A 185 -18.21 8.72 -6.09
CA GLY A 185 -19.49 8.06 -6.35
C GLY A 185 -19.27 6.60 -6.76
N VAL A 186 -20.10 5.71 -6.26
CA VAL A 186 -20.14 4.31 -6.73
C VAL A 186 -20.49 4.33 -8.23
N PRO A 187 -19.70 3.68 -9.10
CA PRO A 187 -19.98 3.67 -10.53
C PRO A 187 -21.32 2.98 -10.82
N GLU A 188 -22.06 3.49 -11.80
CA GLU A 188 -23.34 2.92 -12.27
C GLU A 188 -23.17 1.45 -12.72
N ALA A 189 -22.07 1.20 -13.45
CA ALA A 189 -21.71 -0.13 -13.92
C ALA A 189 -20.25 -0.46 -13.64
N THR A 190 -20.01 -1.74 -13.39
CA THR A 190 -18.68 -2.33 -13.27
C THR A 190 -18.58 -3.51 -14.20
N GLY A 191 -17.54 -3.56 -15.04
CA GLY A 191 -17.19 -4.71 -15.86
C GLY A 191 -15.84 -5.29 -15.46
N ALA A 192 -15.66 -6.59 -15.64
CA ALA A 192 -14.37 -7.24 -15.50
C ALA A 192 -14.01 -7.99 -16.77
N ALA A 193 -12.72 -8.07 -17.08
CA ALA A 193 -12.25 -8.90 -18.17
C ALA A 193 -10.94 -9.62 -17.82
N ILE A 194 -10.68 -10.70 -18.54
CA ILE A 194 -9.43 -11.44 -18.49
C ILE A 194 -8.94 -11.69 -19.90
N CYS A 195 -7.63 -11.63 -20.11
CA CYS A 195 -6.98 -11.95 -21.40
C CYS A 195 -5.70 -12.74 -21.14
N GLN A 196 -5.51 -13.83 -21.86
CA GLN A 196 -4.34 -14.71 -21.74
C GLN A 196 -3.36 -14.49 -22.91
N PHE A 197 -2.08 -14.61 -22.64
CA PHE A 197 -1.01 -14.35 -23.61
C PHE A 197 -0.01 -15.50 -23.68
N THR A 198 0.60 -15.69 -24.84
CA THR A 198 1.71 -16.65 -25.01
C THR A 198 3.05 -16.07 -24.54
N SER A 199 3.14 -14.75 -24.31
CA SER A 199 4.35 -14.08 -23.85
C SER A 199 4.06 -12.98 -22.84
N VAL A 200 4.97 -12.78 -21.89
CA VAL A 200 4.94 -11.65 -20.94
C VAL A 200 5.06 -10.32 -21.68
N ALA A 201 5.90 -10.25 -22.71
CA ALA A 201 6.11 -9.03 -23.50
C ALA A 201 4.82 -8.55 -24.17
N GLY A 202 3.99 -9.45 -24.71
CA GLY A 202 2.71 -9.09 -25.30
C GLY A 202 1.75 -8.50 -24.26
N ALA A 203 1.66 -9.13 -23.08
CA ALA A 203 0.84 -8.63 -22.00
C ALA A 203 1.27 -7.21 -21.55
N VAL A 204 2.56 -7.00 -21.33
CA VAL A 204 3.13 -5.70 -20.92
C VAL A 204 2.90 -4.63 -21.97
N SER A 205 3.16 -4.92 -23.26
CA SER A 205 2.94 -3.97 -24.35
C SER A 205 1.48 -3.55 -24.46
N SER A 206 0.55 -4.48 -24.27
CA SER A 206 -0.89 -4.18 -24.22
C SER A 206 -1.23 -3.16 -23.12
N VAL A 207 -0.67 -3.34 -21.92
CA VAL A 207 -0.93 -2.41 -20.80
C VAL A 207 -0.38 -1.03 -21.10
N ILE A 208 0.83 -0.95 -21.63
CA ILE A 208 1.45 0.34 -22.00
C ILE A 208 0.54 1.09 -22.99
N GLU A 209 0.06 0.41 -24.05
CA GLU A 209 -0.81 1.03 -25.04
C GLU A 209 -2.18 1.40 -24.48
N ILE A 210 -2.79 0.56 -23.63
CA ILE A 210 -4.06 0.86 -22.95
C ILE A 210 -3.96 2.16 -22.15
N ILE A 211 -2.88 2.30 -21.35
CA ILE A 211 -2.67 3.50 -20.53
C ILE A 211 -2.37 4.71 -21.42
N GLN A 212 -1.52 4.57 -22.45
CA GLN A 212 -1.18 5.65 -23.38
C GLN A 212 -2.38 6.12 -24.21
N SER A 213 -3.31 5.21 -24.51
CA SER A 213 -4.57 5.55 -25.20
C SER A 213 -5.58 6.24 -24.31
N GLY A 214 -5.28 6.43 -23.00
CA GLY A 214 -6.15 7.12 -22.07
C GLY A 214 -7.41 6.35 -21.67
N ILE A 215 -7.44 5.03 -21.88
CA ILE A 215 -8.55 4.18 -21.45
C ILE A 215 -8.60 4.19 -19.91
N PRO A 216 -9.69 4.67 -19.29
CA PRO A 216 -9.74 4.86 -17.85
C PRO A 216 -10.04 3.56 -17.10
N VAL A 217 -9.17 2.55 -17.25
CA VAL A 217 -9.28 1.28 -16.54
C VAL A 217 -9.29 1.51 -15.03
N ALA A 218 -10.18 0.85 -14.32
CA ALA A 218 -10.25 0.95 -12.85
C ALA A 218 -9.16 0.14 -12.19
N ARG A 219 -8.89 -1.06 -12.73
CA ARG A 219 -7.82 -1.97 -12.30
C ARG A 219 -7.23 -2.64 -13.52
N ILE A 220 -5.93 -2.89 -13.46
CA ILE A 220 -5.24 -3.74 -14.41
C ILE A 220 -4.13 -4.49 -13.68
N GLU A 221 -4.22 -5.81 -13.68
CA GLU A 221 -3.32 -6.71 -12.96
C GLU A 221 -2.73 -7.74 -13.89
N PHE A 222 -1.50 -8.13 -13.60
CA PHE A 222 -0.79 -9.17 -14.32
C PHE A 222 -0.49 -10.35 -13.40
N VAL A 223 -0.72 -11.55 -13.89
CA VAL A 223 -0.36 -12.79 -13.23
C VAL A 223 0.47 -13.62 -14.20
N ASP A 224 1.66 -14.05 -13.79
CA ASP A 224 2.53 -14.88 -14.63
C ASP A 224 2.03 -16.33 -14.76
N ALA A 225 2.63 -17.09 -15.66
CA ALA A 225 2.22 -18.47 -15.93
C ALA A 225 2.38 -19.41 -14.72
N ALA A 226 3.41 -19.19 -13.89
CA ALA A 226 3.66 -20.03 -12.71
C ALA A 226 2.61 -19.77 -11.64
N GLN A 227 2.30 -18.50 -11.38
CA GLN A 227 1.23 -18.10 -10.46
C GLN A 227 -0.14 -18.55 -10.98
N MET A 228 -0.39 -18.41 -12.29
CA MET A 228 -1.65 -18.94 -12.87
C MET A 228 -1.79 -20.45 -12.67
N ALA A 229 -0.72 -21.23 -12.87
CA ALA A 229 -0.76 -22.67 -12.60
C ALA A 229 -1.13 -22.98 -11.14
N ALA A 230 -0.53 -22.26 -10.19
CA ALA A 230 -0.84 -22.39 -8.76
C ALA A 230 -2.31 -22.03 -8.47
N SER A 231 -2.79 -20.89 -9.00
CA SER A 231 -4.17 -20.41 -8.80
C SER A 231 -5.21 -21.36 -9.43
N ILE A 232 -4.94 -21.90 -10.62
CA ILE A 232 -5.81 -22.88 -11.29
C ILE A 232 -5.95 -24.13 -10.42
N ALA A 233 -4.83 -24.65 -9.92
CA ALA A 233 -4.83 -25.86 -9.08
C ALA A 233 -5.57 -25.63 -7.76
N TYR A 234 -5.33 -24.48 -7.11
CA TYR A 234 -5.92 -24.14 -5.81
C TYR A 234 -7.42 -23.87 -5.91
N SER A 235 -7.85 -23.03 -6.86
CA SER A 235 -9.22 -22.53 -6.99
C SER A 235 -10.03 -23.34 -8.01
N LYS A 236 -9.46 -24.40 -8.59
CA LYS A 236 -10.11 -25.31 -9.58
C LYS A 236 -10.65 -24.56 -10.80
N LEU A 237 -9.89 -23.64 -11.36
CA LEU A 237 -10.28 -22.79 -12.49
C LEU A 237 -10.08 -23.51 -13.83
N THR A 238 -10.92 -24.51 -14.13
CA THR A 238 -10.76 -25.42 -15.28
C THR A 238 -10.87 -24.76 -16.65
N ALA A 239 -11.44 -23.56 -16.73
CA ALA A 239 -11.58 -22.80 -17.99
C ALA A 239 -10.35 -21.96 -18.34
N MET A 240 -9.35 -21.88 -17.46
CA MET A 240 -8.14 -21.07 -17.64
C MET A 240 -6.92 -21.95 -17.93
N GLN A 241 -5.95 -21.39 -18.64
CA GLN A 241 -4.66 -22.04 -18.90
C GLN A 241 -3.57 -21.42 -18.04
N ALA A 242 -2.49 -22.16 -17.79
CA ALA A 242 -1.31 -21.68 -17.08
C ALA A 242 -0.46 -20.80 -18.01
N LEU A 243 -0.98 -19.63 -18.36
CA LEU A 243 -0.37 -18.65 -19.26
C LEU A 243 -0.31 -17.28 -18.59
N PRO A 244 0.62 -16.39 -19.01
CA PRO A 244 0.60 -14.99 -18.64
C PRO A 244 -0.78 -14.37 -18.85
N THR A 245 -1.34 -13.74 -17.83
CA THR A 245 -2.74 -13.34 -17.82
C THR A 245 -2.88 -11.89 -17.34
N LEU A 246 -3.63 -11.09 -18.07
CA LEU A 246 -4.11 -9.77 -17.64
C LEU A 246 -5.53 -9.89 -17.12
N LEU A 247 -5.78 -9.18 -16.01
CA LEU A 247 -7.12 -9.02 -15.44
C LEU A 247 -7.45 -7.52 -15.42
N PHE A 248 -8.66 -7.19 -15.83
CA PHE A 248 -9.14 -5.82 -15.95
C PHE A 248 -10.41 -5.60 -15.12
N GLU A 249 -10.57 -4.37 -14.62
CA GLU A 249 -11.84 -3.87 -14.15
C GLU A 249 -12.13 -2.50 -14.75
N PHE A 250 -13.36 -2.29 -15.19
CA PHE A 250 -13.83 -1.07 -15.82
C PHE A 250 -14.98 -0.49 -15.00
N HIS A 251 -14.97 0.83 -14.81
CA HIS A 251 -15.99 1.57 -14.08
C HIS A 251 -16.58 2.68 -14.95
N GLY A 252 -17.89 2.90 -14.89
CA GLY A 252 -18.56 3.98 -15.60
C GLY A 252 -20.06 3.74 -15.73
N SER A 253 -20.66 4.29 -16.80
CA SER A 253 -21.99 3.88 -17.27
C SER A 253 -21.89 2.53 -18.01
N GLU A 254 -23.01 1.85 -18.21
CA GLU A 254 -23.03 0.59 -18.96
C GLU A 254 -22.37 0.72 -20.35
N ALA A 255 -22.69 1.80 -21.07
CA ALA A 255 -22.12 2.07 -22.39
C ALA A 255 -20.59 2.30 -22.32
N SER A 256 -20.14 3.08 -21.34
CA SER A 256 -18.71 3.38 -21.15
C SER A 256 -17.91 2.13 -20.76
N VAL A 257 -18.46 1.26 -19.93
CA VAL A 257 -17.82 0.00 -19.53
C VAL A 257 -17.68 -0.94 -20.72
N ALA A 258 -18.70 -1.05 -21.56
CA ALA A 258 -18.66 -1.86 -22.78
C ALA A 258 -17.62 -1.31 -23.80
N GLU A 259 -17.56 0.01 -23.98
CA GLU A 259 -16.58 0.65 -24.87
C GLU A 259 -15.14 0.45 -24.38
N GLN A 260 -14.86 0.65 -23.08
CA GLN A 260 -13.55 0.41 -22.48
C GLN A 260 -13.09 -1.05 -22.69
N ALA A 261 -14.01 -2.01 -22.49
CA ALA A 261 -13.71 -3.43 -22.67
C ALA A 261 -13.39 -3.75 -24.14
N GLN A 262 -14.16 -3.21 -25.09
CA GLN A 262 -13.94 -3.40 -26.52
C GLN A 262 -12.60 -2.80 -26.98
N GLN A 263 -12.24 -1.62 -26.50
CA GLN A 263 -10.94 -1.00 -26.80
C GLN A 263 -9.79 -1.83 -26.24
N ALA A 264 -9.91 -2.29 -24.98
CA ALA A 264 -8.91 -3.15 -24.35
C ALA A 264 -8.75 -4.50 -25.08
N GLU A 265 -9.86 -5.12 -25.54
CA GLU A 265 -9.84 -6.33 -26.36
C GLU A 265 -9.10 -6.14 -27.68
N ALA A 266 -9.38 -5.04 -28.39
CA ALA A 266 -8.72 -4.74 -29.65
C ALA A 266 -7.19 -4.58 -29.46
N ILE A 267 -6.75 -3.85 -28.44
CA ILE A 267 -5.34 -3.67 -28.13
C ILE A 267 -4.69 -5.00 -27.73
N THR A 268 -5.28 -5.74 -26.79
CA THR A 268 -4.72 -7.00 -26.32
C THR A 268 -4.60 -8.02 -27.45
N THR A 269 -5.58 -8.10 -28.34
CA THR A 269 -5.55 -8.96 -29.53
C THR A 269 -4.38 -8.59 -30.46
N GLY A 270 -4.11 -7.29 -30.64
CA GLY A 270 -2.99 -6.79 -31.44
C GLY A 270 -1.60 -7.23 -30.92
N TYR A 271 -1.49 -7.51 -29.63
CA TYR A 271 -0.26 -8.00 -28.98
C TYR A 271 -0.29 -9.53 -28.70
N GLY A 272 -1.16 -10.27 -29.35
CA GLY A 272 -1.21 -11.75 -29.24
C GLY A 272 -1.98 -12.24 -28.02
N GLY A 273 -2.81 -11.39 -27.44
CA GLY A 273 -3.80 -11.80 -26.44
C GLY A 273 -4.91 -12.68 -27.06
N ALA A 274 -5.34 -13.66 -26.32
CA ALA A 274 -6.39 -14.59 -26.71
C ALA A 274 -7.36 -14.83 -25.56
N ALA A 275 -8.54 -15.39 -25.91
CA ALA A 275 -9.57 -15.72 -24.95
C ALA A 275 -9.99 -14.53 -24.06
N PHE A 276 -10.18 -13.34 -24.66
CA PHE A 276 -10.71 -12.20 -23.94
C PHE A 276 -12.13 -12.52 -23.46
N ALA A 277 -12.30 -12.62 -22.16
CA ALA A 277 -13.58 -12.91 -21.53
C ALA A 277 -14.02 -11.69 -20.70
N PHE A 278 -15.19 -11.16 -21.03
CA PHE A 278 -15.76 -9.97 -20.38
C PHE A 278 -17.07 -10.31 -19.65
N ALA A 279 -17.26 -9.75 -18.47
CA ALA A 279 -18.46 -9.99 -17.65
C ALA A 279 -18.87 -8.71 -16.90
N THR A 280 -20.19 -8.51 -16.76
CA THR A 280 -20.81 -7.43 -15.98
C THR A 280 -21.55 -7.94 -14.75
N ALA A 281 -22.09 -9.17 -14.80
CA ALA A 281 -22.74 -9.79 -13.64
C ALA A 281 -21.74 -10.01 -12.49
N ALA A 282 -22.11 -9.68 -11.27
CA ALA A 282 -21.20 -9.69 -10.11
C ALA A 282 -20.56 -11.07 -9.87
N GLU A 283 -21.33 -12.16 -10.04
CA GLU A 283 -20.84 -13.52 -9.86
C GLU A 283 -19.76 -13.87 -10.90
N ASP A 284 -19.98 -13.51 -12.17
CA ASP A 284 -19.03 -13.78 -13.24
C ASP A 284 -17.77 -12.91 -13.10
N ARG A 285 -17.90 -11.63 -12.72
CA ARG A 285 -16.75 -10.77 -12.40
C ARG A 285 -15.89 -11.36 -11.29
N ASN A 286 -16.52 -11.81 -10.20
CA ASN A 286 -15.81 -12.45 -9.08
C ASN A 286 -15.08 -13.72 -9.53
N ARG A 287 -15.67 -14.51 -10.44
CA ARG A 287 -15.04 -15.70 -11.00
C ARG A 287 -13.81 -15.35 -11.83
N LEU A 288 -13.85 -14.29 -12.63
CA LEU A 288 -12.69 -13.83 -13.40
C LEU A 288 -11.54 -13.38 -12.49
N TRP A 289 -11.85 -12.70 -11.38
CA TRP A 289 -10.83 -12.20 -10.43
C TRP A 289 -10.36 -13.26 -9.42
N GLN A 290 -10.96 -14.44 -9.39
CA GLN A 290 -10.65 -15.48 -8.39
C GLN A 290 -9.17 -15.86 -8.38
N ALA A 291 -8.54 -16.00 -9.56
CA ALA A 291 -7.11 -16.32 -9.67
C ALA A 291 -6.22 -15.30 -8.96
N ARG A 292 -6.58 -14.01 -8.99
CA ARG A 292 -5.84 -12.92 -8.34
C ARG A 292 -6.13 -12.85 -6.85
N HIS A 293 -7.39 -13.01 -6.45
CA HIS A 293 -7.77 -12.99 -5.04
C HIS A 293 -7.10 -14.12 -4.24
N ASP A 294 -6.97 -15.29 -4.83
CA ASP A 294 -6.38 -16.46 -4.18
C ASP A 294 -4.86 -16.56 -4.37
N ALA A 295 -4.21 -15.64 -5.09
CA ALA A 295 -2.82 -15.74 -5.53
C ALA A 295 -1.84 -16.10 -4.39
N PHE A 296 -1.92 -15.40 -3.26
CA PHE A 296 -1.06 -15.65 -2.11
C PHE A 296 -1.27 -17.06 -1.52
N TRP A 297 -2.52 -17.46 -1.33
CA TRP A 297 -2.87 -18.76 -0.76
C TRP A 297 -2.55 -19.90 -1.72
N ALA A 298 -2.74 -19.68 -3.02
CA ALA A 298 -2.39 -20.61 -4.08
C ALA A 298 -0.88 -20.84 -4.15
N ALA A 299 -0.08 -19.77 -4.10
CA ALA A 299 1.37 -19.86 -4.04
C ALA A 299 1.83 -20.66 -2.81
N ARG A 300 1.33 -20.32 -1.63
CA ARG A 300 1.65 -21.04 -0.39
C ARG A 300 1.24 -22.51 -0.44
N ALA A 301 0.05 -22.82 -0.98
CA ALA A 301 -0.44 -24.17 -1.09
C ALA A 301 0.33 -25.01 -2.13
N SER A 302 0.97 -24.39 -3.12
CA SER A 302 1.75 -25.06 -4.15
C SER A 302 3.00 -25.77 -3.61
N ARG A 303 3.51 -25.35 -2.45
CA ARG A 303 4.68 -25.89 -1.77
C ARG A 303 4.43 -26.04 -0.26
N PRO A 304 3.71 -27.08 0.20
CA PRO A 304 3.47 -27.31 1.63
C PRO A 304 4.78 -27.38 2.42
N GLY A 305 4.84 -26.73 3.58
CA GLY A 305 6.03 -26.67 4.43
C GLY A 305 7.08 -25.64 4.02
N TYR A 306 6.84 -24.86 2.95
CA TYR A 306 7.68 -23.74 2.58
C TYR A 306 7.17 -22.45 3.21
N ALA A 307 8.10 -21.57 3.58
CA ALA A 307 7.82 -20.17 3.88
C ALA A 307 7.61 -19.38 2.58
N VAL A 308 6.88 -18.27 2.69
CA VAL A 308 6.65 -17.37 1.55
C VAL A 308 7.11 -15.96 1.96
N PHE A 309 7.94 -15.37 1.14
CA PHE A 309 8.33 -13.98 1.20
C PHE A 309 7.74 -13.24 -0.02
N THR A 310 7.12 -12.11 0.20
CA THR A 310 6.57 -11.27 -0.87
C THR A 310 7.39 -10.01 -1.00
N THR A 311 8.01 -9.81 -2.16
CA THR A 311 8.74 -8.57 -2.47
C THR A 311 7.76 -7.43 -2.72
N ASP A 312 8.26 -6.20 -2.66
CA ASP A 312 7.53 -5.00 -3.07
C ASP A 312 8.51 -4.00 -3.68
N THR A 313 8.38 -3.77 -4.96
CA THR A 313 9.20 -2.78 -5.67
C THR A 313 8.42 -2.23 -6.85
N ILE A 314 8.86 -1.09 -7.37
CA ILE A 314 8.20 -0.39 -8.48
C ILE A 314 9.22 0.03 -9.52
N VAL A 315 8.84 -0.05 -10.79
CA VAL A 315 9.63 0.42 -11.93
C VAL A 315 8.78 1.34 -12.81
N PRO A 316 9.40 2.20 -13.65
CA PRO A 316 8.65 2.91 -14.68
C PRO A 316 7.85 1.94 -15.56
N ILE A 317 6.60 2.26 -15.88
CA ILE A 317 5.67 1.40 -16.63
C ILE A 317 6.30 0.81 -17.90
N SER A 318 7.11 1.60 -18.62
CA SER A 318 7.81 1.17 -19.83
C SER A 318 8.91 0.12 -19.61
N ARG A 319 9.24 -0.21 -18.35
CA ARG A 319 10.30 -1.15 -17.99
C ARG A 319 9.80 -2.51 -17.55
N GLY A 320 8.50 -2.76 -17.62
CA GLY A 320 8.02 -4.13 -17.55
C GLY A 320 7.07 -4.47 -16.42
N HIS A 321 6.35 -3.52 -15.83
CA HIS A 321 5.23 -3.88 -14.97
C HIS A 321 3.93 -3.22 -15.41
N VAL A 322 2.81 -3.89 -15.10
CA VAL A 322 1.46 -3.48 -15.50
C VAL A 322 0.85 -2.50 -14.51
N GLY A 323 -0.06 -1.66 -14.97
CA GLY A 323 -0.76 -0.69 -14.15
C GLY A 323 0.10 0.52 -13.82
N ASP A 324 0.47 0.68 -12.57
CA ASP A 324 1.28 1.81 -12.04
C ASP A 324 2.78 1.51 -11.95
N GLY A 325 3.21 0.31 -12.30
CA GLY A 325 4.61 -0.13 -12.26
C GLY A 325 4.99 -0.94 -11.01
N ASN A 326 4.10 -1.06 -10.03
CA ASN A 326 4.37 -1.86 -8.83
C ASN A 326 4.23 -3.36 -9.10
N PHE A 327 5.12 -4.19 -8.52
CA PHE A 327 5.02 -5.63 -8.65
C PHE A 327 5.51 -6.36 -7.39
N HIS A 328 4.94 -7.55 -7.21
CA HIS A 328 5.30 -8.48 -6.15
C HIS A 328 5.80 -9.79 -6.75
N VAL A 329 6.92 -10.29 -6.24
CA VAL A 329 7.40 -11.64 -6.51
C VAL A 329 7.21 -12.46 -5.23
N MET A 330 6.49 -13.56 -5.31
CA MET A 330 6.35 -14.49 -4.20
C MET A 330 7.50 -15.51 -4.24
N ILE A 331 8.44 -15.38 -3.32
CA ILE A 331 9.59 -16.27 -3.19
C ILE A 331 9.22 -17.36 -2.18
N LEU A 332 9.15 -18.61 -2.65
CA LEU A 332 8.89 -19.77 -1.81
C LEU A 332 10.21 -20.45 -1.48
N PHE A 333 10.46 -20.71 -0.21
CA PHE A 333 11.72 -21.31 0.24
C PHE A 333 11.50 -22.26 1.44
N PRO A 334 12.35 -23.31 1.61
CA PRO A 334 12.31 -24.12 2.82
C PRO A 334 12.45 -23.24 4.07
N ASP A 335 11.65 -23.52 5.10
CA ASP A 335 11.66 -22.72 6.35
C ASP A 335 12.94 -23.02 7.18
N THR A 336 14.07 -22.59 6.64
CA THR A 336 15.40 -22.66 7.28
C THR A 336 16.11 -21.31 7.21
N PRO A 337 17.00 -20.99 8.17
CA PRO A 337 17.73 -19.73 8.17
C PRO A 337 18.55 -19.47 6.89
N GLU A 338 19.17 -20.51 6.34
CA GLU A 338 20.00 -20.42 5.13
C GLU A 338 19.15 -20.15 3.88
N ALA A 339 17.97 -20.76 3.80
CA ALA A 339 17.04 -20.51 2.70
C ALA A 339 16.39 -19.12 2.81
N ALA A 340 16.06 -18.69 4.01
CA ALA A 340 15.60 -17.32 4.28
C ALA A 340 16.65 -16.29 3.86
N ALA A 341 17.93 -16.48 4.25
CA ALA A 341 19.01 -15.56 3.84
C ALA A 341 19.17 -15.46 2.32
N ARG A 342 18.96 -16.56 1.58
CA ARG A 342 18.98 -16.55 0.10
C ARG A 342 17.76 -15.83 -0.48
N ALA A 343 16.58 -16.00 0.10
CA ALA A 343 15.39 -15.28 -0.32
C ALA A 343 15.56 -13.76 -0.16
N TRP A 344 16.14 -13.33 0.96
CA TRP A 344 16.51 -11.94 1.22
C TRP A 344 17.56 -11.40 0.25
N ALA A 345 18.58 -12.22 -0.09
CA ALA A 345 19.58 -11.82 -1.06
C ALA A 345 18.94 -11.58 -2.45
N LEU A 346 18.02 -12.46 -2.86
CA LEU A 346 17.29 -12.31 -4.11
C LEU A 346 16.38 -11.05 -4.12
N ASP A 347 15.70 -10.75 -3.02
CA ASP A 347 14.93 -9.52 -2.90
C ASP A 347 15.79 -8.26 -3.08
N ARG A 348 16.98 -8.24 -2.44
CA ARG A 348 17.95 -7.15 -2.60
C ARG A 348 18.40 -6.98 -4.06
N GLU A 349 18.60 -8.07 -4.79
CA GLU A 349 18.95 -8.03 -6.21
C GLU A 349 17.81 -7.46 -7.05
N ILE A 350 16.56 -7.87 -6.77
CA ILE A 350 15.37 -7.36 -7.45
C ILE A 350 15.24 -5.85 -7.21
N VAL A 351 15.33 -5.39 -5.96
CA VAL A 351 15.28 -3.96 -5.61
C VAL A 351 16.43 -3.20 -6.28
N ALA A 352 17.64 -3.76 -6.25
CA ALA A 352 18.80 -3.14 -6.88
C ALA A 352 18.60 -2.92 -8.39
N GLN A 353 18.06 -3.91 -9.10
CA GLN A 353 17.74 -3.80 -10.53
C GLN A 353 16.60 -2.80 -10.78
N ALA A 354 15.58 -2.77 -9.93
CA ALA A 354 14.50 -1.79 -10.06
C ALA A 354 15.04 -0.35 -9.94
N LEU A 355 15.92 -0.09 -8.98
CA LEU A 355 16.57 1.22 -8.82
C LEU A 355 17.43 1.60 -10.03
N ASP A 356 18.17 0.66 -10.64
CA ASP A 356 18.97 0.89 -11.86
C ASP A 356 18.09 1.22 -13.08
N LEU A 357 16.85 0.74 -13.08
CA LEU A 357 15.85 1.06 -14.09
C LEU A 357 15.11 2.38 -13.82
N GLY A 358 15.46 3.11 -12.75
CA GLY A 358 14.81 4.36 -12.34
C GLY A 358 13.53 4.15 -11.56
N GLY A 359 13.38 2.99 -10.93
CA GLY A 359 12.28 2.65 -10.03
C GLY A 359 12.53 3.06 -8.58
N ALA A 360 11.78 2.48 -7.65
CA ALA A 360 11.90 2.70 -6.21
C ALA A 360 11.93 1.38 -5.42
N ALA A 361 12.52 1.42 -4.24
CA ALA A 361 12.68 0.25 -3.38
C ALA A 361 11.36 -0.29 -2.83
N SER A 362 10.34 0.56 -2.73
CA SER A 362 9.00 0.18 -2.27
C SER A 362 7.94 0.87 -3.11
N GLY A 363 6.95 0.11 -3.57
CA GLY A 363 5.76 0.65 -4.22
C GLY A 363 4.66 1.01 -3.23
N GLU A 364 4.41 0.13 -2.24
CA GLU A 364 3.30 0.30 -1.31
C GLU A 364 3.57 -0.15 0.14
N HIS A 365 4.57 -1.04 0.39
CA HIS A 365 4.83 -1.54 1.75
C HIS A 365 5.48 -0.50 2.66
N GLY A 366 6.17 0.50 2.11
CA GLY A 366 6.97 1.46 2.86
C GLY A 366 8.38 0.97 3.13
N VAL A 367 9.11 1.70 3.98
CA VAL A 367 10.53 1.45 4.28
C VAL A 367 10.72 0.62 5.55
N GLY A 368 10.06 0.99 6.64
CA GLY A 368 10.14 0.34 7.94
C GLY A 368 11.57 0.11 8.42
N LEU A 369 11.87 -1.13 8.79
CA LEU A 369 13.20 -1.65 9.09
C LEU A 369 13.88 -2.27 7.86
N GLY A 370 13.08 -2.92 7.00
CA GLY A 370 13.57 -3.80 5.94
C GLY A 370 14.28 -3.07 4.81
N LYS A 371 13.80 -1.90 4.41
CA LYS A 371 14.26 -1.23 3.18
C LYS A 371 15.14 0.01 3.41
N ARG A 372 15.57 0.27 4.64
CA ARG A 372 16.40 1.45 5.00
C ARG A 372 17.71 1.54 4.22
N GLU A 373 18.32 0.40 3.92
CA GLU A 373 19.60 0.33 3.20
C GLU A 373 19.53 0.90 1.78
N PHE A 374 18.35 0.86 1.14
CA PHE A 374 18.17 1.30 -0.24
C PHE A 374 18.00 2.81 -0.39
N LEU A 375 17.60 3.53 0.69
CA LEU A 375 17.30 4.97 0.60
C LEU A 375 18.46 5.79 0.06
N ARG A 376 19.70 5.44 0.43
CA ARG A 376 20.88 6.17 -0.05
C ARG A 376 21.09 6.00 -1.55
N ARG A 377 20.82 4.79 -2.08
CA ARG A 377 20.93 4.51 -3.51
C ARG A 377 19.83 5.20 -4.30
N GLU A 378 18.61 5.21 -3.76
CA GLU A 378 17.44 5.79 -4.41
C GLU A 378 17.48 7.33 -4.41
N HIS A 379 17.76 7.94 -3.28
CA HIS A 379 17.60 9.39 -3.09
C HIS A 379 18.93 10.17 -3.06
N GLY A 380 20.04 9.50 -2.79
CA GLY A 380 21.33 10.16 -2.61
C GLY A 380 21.53 10.83 -1.23
N ALA A 381 22.77 11.16 -0.93
CA ALA A 381 23.13 11.73 0.38
C ALA A 381 22.48 13.08 0.70
N PRO A 382 22.32 14.03 -0.27
CA PRO A 382 21.69 15.32 0.05
C PRO A 382 20.23 15.20 0.46
N ALA A 383 19.45 14.35 -0.21
CA ALA A 383 18.05 14.12 0.14
C ALA A 383 17.92 13.43 1.53
N LEU A 384 18.79 12.48 1.84
CA LEU A 384 18.83 11.88 3.18
C LEU A 384 19.19 12.88 4.26
N ALA A 385 20.09 13.81 3.99
CA ALA A 385 20.41 14.89 4.93
C ALA A 385 19.17 15.78 5.19
N MET A 386 18.41 16.10 4.14
CA MET A 386 17.15 16.83 4.26
C MET A 386 16.10 16.05 5.08
N MET A 387 15.93 14.75 4.83
CA MET A 387 15.02 13.89 5.62
C MET A 387 15.42 13.87 7.10
N ARG A 388 16.72 13.76 7.42
CA ARG A 388 17.22 13.84 8.80
C ARG A 388 16.97 15.20 9.45
N ALA A 389 17.17 16.29 8.71
CA ALA A 389 16.90 17.64 9.21
C ALA A 389 15.41 17.80 9.58
N ILE A 390 14.50 17.33 8.74
CA ILE A 390 13.05 17.33 9.01
C ILE A 390 12.75 16.49 10.27
N LYS A 391 13.28 15.26 10.34
CA LYS A 391 13.10 14.39 11.52
C LYS A 391 13.57 15.06 12.79
N THR A 392 14.79 15.63 12.79
CA THR A 392 15.36 16.31 13.95
C THR A 392 14.55 17.54 14.36
N ALA A 393 14.00 18.29 13.39
CA ALA A 393 13.20 19.48 13.67
C ALA A 393 11.85 19.13 14.34
N LEU A 394 11.20 18.02 13.91
CA LEU A 394 9.89 17.62 14.42
C LEU A 394 9.97 16.68 15.64
N ASP A 395 11.06 15.95 15.77
CA ASP A 395 11.32 15.01 16.87
C ASP A 395 12.78 15.12 17.35
N PRO A 396 13.15 16.23 18.03
CA PRO A 396 14.53 16.48 18.44
C PRO A 396 15.07 15.48 19.47
N ARG A 397 14.18 14.72 20.12
CA ARG A 397 14.55 13.69 21.11
C ARG A 397 14.54 12.27 20.55
N GLY A 398 14.12 12.10 19.28
CA GLY A 398 14.11 10.83 18.60
C GLY A 398 13.16 9.78 19.19
N ILE A 399 12.08 10.21 19.85
CA ILE A 399 11.15 9.30 20.53
C ILE A 399 10.16 8.64 19.59
N LEU A 400 9.83 9.25 18.45
CA LEU A 400 8.80 8.78 17.54
C LEU A 400 9.36 7.68 16.62
N ASN A 401 8.84 6.48 16.82
CA ASN A 401 9.12 5.25 16.05
C ASN A 401 10.62 5.08 15.69
N PRO A 402 11.52 5.06 16.68
CA PRO A 402 12.95 5.06 16.44
C PRO A 402 13.40 3.85 15.63
N GLY A 403 14.48 4.02 14.84
CA GLY A 403 15.07 2.96 14.02
C GLY A 403 14.33 2.68 12.71
N LYS A 404 13.30 3.45 12.35
CA LYS A 404 12.55 3.31 11.10
C LYS A 404 12.96 4.37 10.08
N ILE A 405 12.76 4.05 8.80
CA ILE A 405 13.05 4.88 7.62
C ILE A 405 14.54 5.21 7.49
N LEU A 406 15.12 5.93 8.44
CA LEU A 406 16.51 6.38 8.39
C LEU A 406 17.43 5.43 9.16
N LEU A 407 18.55 5.07 8.56
CA LEU A 407 19.64 4.46 9.31
C LEU A 407 20.21 5.49 10.28
N ASP A 408 20.58 5.06 11.48
CA ASP A 408 21.32 5.89 12.42
C ASP A 408 22.57 6.44 11.73
N ALA A 409 22.94 7.69 12.04
CA ALA A 409 24.19 8.23 11.54
C ALA A 409 25.32 7.28 11.99
N PRO A 410 26.30 6.95 11.13
CA PRO A 410 27.47 6.23 11.61
C PRO A 410 28.03 7.02 12.80
N THR A 411 28.13 6.33 13.94
CA THR A 411 28.84 6.90 15.11
C THR A 411 30.22 7.31 14.61
N SER A 412 30.65 8.51 14.95
CA SER A 412 31.92 9.10 14.51
C SER A 412 33.16 8.41 15.09
N ASP A 413 33.03 7.14 15.49
CA ASP A 413 34.08 6.29 16.01
C ASP A 413 34.29 5.10 15.08
N GLY A 414 35.20 5.30 14.07
CA GLY A 414 35.67 4.24 13.18
C GLY A 414 36.41 4.77 11.99
#